data_448a5dfa7faa9c04b9c29c6a4ff56084
#
_entry.id   448a5dfa7faa9c04b9c29c6a4ff56084
#
_cell.length_a   1.000
_cell.length_b   1.000
_cell.length_c   1.000
_cell.angle_alpha   90.00
_cell.angle_beta   90.00
_cell.angle_gamma   90.00
#
_symmetry.space_group_name_H-M   'P 1'
#
loop_
_entity.id
_entity.type
_entity.pdbx_description
1 polymer ?
#
loop_
_entity_poly.entity_id
_entity_poly.type
_entity_poly.pdbx_seq_one_letter_code
_entity_poly.pdbx_strand_id
1 'polypeptide(L)'
;IRDRYYEDGEKRVIASDASWKITAEGPIGTNNEFDGEEYDARKEMPGWNTYPFDDTKWLQAEVVSLPGGKLEAQLNRNMKVMDTVKPIGITESAPGVYILDMGQNMVGWLRMKVKGQSGDTLKLRFAELLQKDGSIYTANLRTAHSADTYILKGNSMEEWQPTFTYHGFRFVE
;
A
#
# COMPACT_ATOMS: atom_id res chain seq x y z
N ILE A 1 15.94 15.11 0.01
CA ILE A 1 16.29 16.41 0.66
C ILE A 1 15.01 17.04 1.18
N ARG A 2 15.01 17.45 2.44
CA ARG A 2 13.90 18.16 3.07
C ARG A 2 14.43 19.41 3.76
N ASP A 3 13.86 20.57 3.43
CA ASP A 3 14.12 21.82 4.14
C ASP A 3 13.14 21.93 5.33
N ARG A 4 13.67 22.26 6.52
CA ARG A 4 12.88 22.67 7.68
C ARG A 4 13.25 24.09 8.08
N TYR A 5 12.22 24.89 8.32
CA TYR A 5 12.35 26.22 8.88
C TYR A 5 11.87 26.18 10.33
N TYR A 6 12.62 26.77 11.23
CA TYR A 6 12.29 26.86 12.65
C TYR A 6 11.81 28.28 12.99
N GLU A 7 11.16 28.43 14.11
CA GLU A 7 10.59 29.73 14.56
C GLU A 7 11.67 30.81 14.75
N ASP A 8 12.91 30.41 15.03
CA ASP A 8 14.09 31.30 15.11
C ASP A 8 14.63 31.71 13.74
N GLY A 9 14.03 31.28 12.65
CA GLY A 9 14.46 31.53 11.28
C GLY A 9 15.61 30.64 10.80
N GLU A 10 16.10 29.69 11.61
CA GLU A 10 17.08 28.71 11.14
C GLU A 10 16.50 27.82 10.04
N LYS A 11 17.31 27.58 9.03
CA LYS A 11 17.05 26.60 7.96
C LYS A 11 17.94 25.39 8.17
N ARG A 12 17.34 24.22 8.39
CA ARG A 12 18.05 22.94 8.39
C ARG A 12 17.68 22.13 7.18
N VAL A 13 18.68 21.64 6.47
CA VAL A 13 18.54 20.75 5.33
C VAL A 13 18.81 19.33 5.80
N ILE A 14 17.83 18.44 5.60
CA ILE A 14 17.98 17.02 5.87
C ILE A 14 18.08 16.30 4.52
N ALA A 15 19.23 15.72 4.25
CA ALA A 15 19.50 14.91 3.07
C ALA A 15 19.84 13.48 3.50
N SER A 16 19.57 12.51 2.65
CA SER A 16 20.07 11.16 2.84
C SER A 16 21.58 11.11 2.60
N ASP A 17 22.28 10.43 3.45
CA ASP A 17 23.73 10.23 3.38
C ASP A 17 24.11 8.88 4.00
N ALA A 18 25.42 8.62 4.11
CA ALA A 18 25.93 7.37 4.67
C ALA A 18 25.63 7.18 6.18
N SER A 19 25.12 8.19 6.89
CA SER A 19 24.70 8.04 8.30
C SER A 19 23.33 7.37 8.44
N TRP A 20 22.56 7.29 7.35
CA TRP A 20 21.25 6.65 7.36
C TRP A 20 21.37 5.15 7.48
N LYS A 21 20.37 4.54 8.06
CA LYS A 21 20.23 3.09 8.15
C LYS A 21 19.05 2.60 7.34
N ILE A 22 19.16 1.41 6.82
CA ILE A 22 18.16 0.76 5.97
C ILE A 22 17.91 -0.67 6.44
N THR A 23 16.70 -1.16 6.17
CA THR A 23 16.34 -2.57 6.31
C THR A 23 15.42 -3.00 5.17
N ALA A 24 15.56 -4.24 4.73
CA ALA A 24 14.66 -4.91 3.80
C ALA A 24 13.64 -5.81 4.51
N GLU A 25 13.68 -5.86 5.85
CA GLU A 25 12.83 -6.75 6.67
C GLU A 25 11.47 -6.11 7.04
N GLY A 26 11.08 -5.06 6.32
CA GLY A 26 9.81 -4.37 6.54
C GLY A 26 8.58 -5.16 6.08
N PRO A 27 7.38 -4.68 6.43
CA PRO A 27 6.12 -5.38 6.12
C PRO A 27 5.75 -5.36 4.63
N ILE A 28 6.21 -4.38 3.85
CA ILE A 28 5.94 -4.30 2.40
C ILE A 28 6.97 -5.17 1.67
N GLY A 29 6.52 -6.31 1.15
CA GLY A 29 7.35 -7.23 0.39
C GLY A 29 7.53 -6.78 -1.05
N THR A 30 6.45 -6.43 -1.72
CA THR A 30 6.43 -5.88 -3.08
C THR A 30 5.42 -4.76 -3.20
N ASN A 31 5.67 -3.84 -4.12
CA ASN A 31 4.73 -2.77 -4.42
C ASN A 31 4.97 -2.20 -5.81
N ASN A 32 3.93 -2.08 -6.60
CA ASN A 32 3.88 -1.28 -7.82
C ASN A 32 2.43 -0.96 -8.22
N GLU A 33 2.25 0.00 -9.12
CA GLU A 33 0.93 0.48 -9.52
C GLU A 33 0.14 -0.49 -10.41
N PHE A 34 0.78 -1.52 -11.00
CA PHE A 34 0.13 -2.48 -11.89
C PHE A 34 -0.27 -3.76 -11.16
N ASP A 35 0.60 -4.27 -10.30
CA ASP A 35 0.41 -5.55 -9.61
C ASP A 35 -0.22 -5.38 -8.24
N GLY A 36 0.02 -4.23 -7.58
CA GLY A 36 -0.48 -3.93 -6.26
C GLY A 36 0.58 -4.05 -5.15
N GLU A 37 0.13 -4.22 -3.91
CA GLU A 37 0.98 -4.27 -2.73
C GLU A 37 0.85 -5.62 -2.01
N GLU A 38 1.97 -6.23 -1.63
CA GLU A 38 2.02 -7.36 -0.71
C GLU A 38 2.53 -6.88 0.65
N TYR A 39 1.69 -7.04 1.67
CA TYR A 39 1.96 -6.58 3.02
C TYR A 39 1.88 -7.74 4.03
N ASP A 40 2.96 -7.96 4.76
CA ASP A 40 3.02 -8.94 5.85
C ASP A 40 3.01 -8.22 7.20
N ALA A 41 1.86 -8.15 7.85
CA ALA A 41 1.69 -7.46 9.13
C ALA A 41 2.52 -8.08 10.28
N ARG A 42 2.98 -9.31 10.14
CA ARG A 42 3.87 -9.98 11.12
C ARG A 42 5.26 -9.36 11.15
N LYS A 43 5.64 -8.64 10.06
CA LYS A 43 6.92 -7.94 9.93
C LYS A 43 6.86 -6.47 10.32
N GLU A 44 5.73 -6.01 10.84
CA GLU A 44 5.64 -4.64 11.37
C GLU A 44 6.70 -4.40 12.46
N MET A 45 7.27 -3.22 12.45
CA MET A 45 8.26 -2.76 13.44
C MET A 45 7.67 -1.59 14.24
N PRO A 46 6.88 -1.84 15.29
CA PRO A 46 6.26 -0.78 16.08
C PRO A 46 7.30 0.22 16.60
N GLY A 47 7.05 1.51 16.41
CA GLY A 47 7.92 2.56 16.89
C GLY A 47 9.13 2.87 15.99
N TRP A 48 9.28 2.26 14.80
CA TRP A 48 10.42 2.48 13.91
C TRP A 48 10.64 3.97 13.53
N ASN A 49 9.59 4.76 13.59
CA ASN A 49 9.61 6.21 13.27
C ASN A 49 9.54 7.10 14.51
N THR A 50 9.81 6.55 15.70
CA THR A 50 9.83 7.28 16.97
C THR A 50 11.16 7.09 17.68
N TYR A 51 11.47 8.01 18.60
CA TYR A 51 12.65 7.90 19.45
C TYR A 51 12.26 7.48 20.89
N PRO A 52 13.00 6.55 21.51
CA PRO A 52 14.10 5.77 20.95
C PRO A 52 13.60 4.53 20.20
N PHE A 53 14.27 4.15 19.11
CA PHE A 53 14.07 2.89 18.40
C PHE A 53 15.39 2.15 18.26
N ASP A 54 15.40 0.85 18.48
CA ASP A 54 16.59 0.01 18.32
C ASP A 54 16.79 -0.37 16.84
N ASP A 55 17.63 0.37 16.17
CA ASP A 55 18.02 0.15 14.77
C ASP A 55 19.40 -0.51 14.61
N THR A 56 19.91 -1.16 15.66
CA THR A 56 21.28 -1.75 15.68
C THR A 56 21.44 -2.86 14.64
N LYS A 57 20.36 -3.52 14.26
CA LYS A 57 20.32 -4.58 13.23
C LYS A 57 20.18 -4.06 11.81
N TRP A 58 19.91 -2.76 11.64
CA TRP A 58 19.76 -2.18 10.31
C TRP A 58 21.13 -1.96 9.67
N LEU A 59 21.16 -2.09 8.34
CA LEU A 59 22.36 -1.89 7.57
C LEU A 59 22.64 -0.41 7.37
N GLN A 60 23.93 -0.06 7.21
CA GLN A 60 24.32 1.29 6.83
C GLN A 60 23.93 1.55 5.37
N ALA A 61 23.37 2.73 5.10
CA ALA A 61 23.04 3.14 3.74
C ALA A 61 24.30 3.34 2.90
N GLU A 62 24.29 2.90 1.67
CA GLU A 62 25.34 3.14 0.69
C GLU A 62 25.00 4.36 -0.15
N VAL A 63 25.95 5.28 -0.29
CA VAL A 63 25.79 6.45 -1.17
C VAL A 63 26.12 6.05 -2.60
N VAL A 64 25.13 6.10 -3.46
CA VAL A 64 25.26 5.78 -4.90
C VAL A 64 25.27 7.05 -5.74
N SER A 65 25.81 6.96 -6.94
CA SER A 65 25.75 8.05 -7.92
C SER A 65 24.31 8.35 -8.29
N LEU A 66 24.00 9.62 -8.47
CA LEU A 66 22.67 10.03 -8.95
C LEU A 66 22.42 9.45 -10.35
N PRO A 67 21.17 8.98 -10.63
CA PRO A 67 20.81 8.42 -11.93
C PRO A 67 20.81 9.46 -13.07
N GLY A 68 21.13 10.70 -12.78
CA GLY A 68 21.05 11.83 -13.71
C GLY A 68 19.69 12.52 -13.66
N GLY A 69 19.54 13.58 -14.46
CA GLY A 69 18.33 14.38 -14.52
C GLY A 69 18.35 15.58 -13.58
N LYS A 70 17.29 16.36 -13.64
CA LYS A 70 17.08 17.57 -12.84
C LYS A 70 15.96 17.34 -11.86
N LEU A 71 16.17 17.73 -10.62
CA LEU A 71 15.10 17.72 -9.61
C LEU A 71 14.14 18.88 -9.90
N GLU A 72 12.89 18.53 -10.15
CA GLU A 72 11.82 19.51 -10.39
C GLU A 72 10.65 19.26 -9.48
N ALA A 73 9.88 20.30 -9.17
CA ALA A 73 8.64 20.15 -8.44
C ALA A 73 7.61 19.41 -9.30
N GLN A 74 6.82 18.54 -8.68
CA GLN A 74 5.71 17.87 -9.35
C GLN A 74 4.69 18.91 -9.83
N LEU A 75 4.35 18.86 -11.12
CA LEU A 75 3.39 19.78 -11.73
C LEU A 75 1.94 19.40 -11.42
N ASN A 76 1.65 18.11 -11.32
CA ASN A 76 0.33 17.59 -11.01
C ASN A 76 0.05 17.67 -9.51
N ARG A 77 -1.23 17.78 -9.16
CA ARG A 77 -1.65 17.69 -7.76
C ARG A 77 -1.38 16.28 -7.23
N ASN A 78 -0.99 16.20 -5.97
CA ASN A 78 -0.82 14.90 -5.31
C ASN A 78 -2.15 14.15 -5.27
N MET A 79 -2.09 12.82 -5.39
CA MET A 79 -3.23 11.97 -5.12
C MET A 79 -3.67 12.11 -3.66
N LYS A 80 -4.98 12.23 -3.45
CA LYS A 80 -5.58 12.39 -2.12
C LYS A 80 -6.87 11.58 -2.07
N VAL A 81 -7.20 11.11 -0.88
CA VAL A 81 -8.55 10.60 -0.61
C VAL A 81 -9.53 11.77 -0.74
N MET A 82 -10.42 11.69 -1.71
CA MET A 82 -11.46 12.70 -1.95
C MET A 82 -12.78 12.30 -1.29
N ASP A 83 -13.06 10.99 -1.27
CA ASP A 83 -14.27 10.43 -0.68
C ASP A 83 -14.01 9.00 -0.18
N THR A 84 -14.94 8.50 0.63
CA THR A 84 -14.94 7.11 1.11
C THR A 84 -16.27 6.45 0.77
N VAL A 85 -16.21 5.50 -0.15
CA VAL A 85 -17.38 4.77 -0.67
C VAL A 85 -17.50 3.44 0.06
N LYS A 86 -18.72 3.06 0.43
CA LYS A 86 -19.03 1.73 0.98
C LYS A 86 -19.55 0.82 -0.13
N PRO A 87 -19.26 -0.50 -0.09
CA PRO A 87 -19.90 -1.45 -0.98
C PRO A 87 -21.42 -1.34 -0.90
N ILE A 88 -22.10 -1.37 -2.03
CA ILE A 88 -23.57 -1.45 -2.12
C ILE A 88 -24.07 -2.88 -2.03
N GLY A 89 -23.20 -3.87 -2.25
CA GLY A 89 -23.49 -5.29 -2.17
C GLY A 89 -22.24 -6.12 -1.91
N ILE A 90 -22.42 -7.23 -1.22
CA ILE A 90 -21.38 -8.25 -0.99
C ILE A 90 -22.04 -9.59 -1.31
N THR A 91 -21.45 -10.37 -2.21
CA THR A 91 -21.94 -11.68 -2.62
C THR A 91 -20.84 -12.71 -2.49
N GLU A 92 -21.10 -13.84 -1.85
CA GLU A 92 -20.19 -14.97 -1.88
C GLU A 92 -20.37 -15.72 -3.22
N SER A 93 -19.35 -15.68 -4.08
CA SER A 93 -19.35 -16.30 -5.41
C SER A 93 -18.91 -17.76 -5.38
N ALA A 94 -18.08 -18.12 -4.40
CA ALA A 94 -17.64 -19.47 -4.10
C ALA A 94 -17.23 -19.53 -2.61
N PRO A 95 -17.11 -20.70 -1.99
CA PRO A 95 -16.71 -20.81 -0.59
C PRO A 95 -15.45 -20.02 -0.28
N GLY A 96 -15.57 -18.99 0.58
CA GLY A 96 -14.49 -18.09 0.95
C GLY A 96 -14.10 -17.02 -0.06
N VAL A 97 -14.83 -16.89 -1.18
CA VAL A 97 -14.61 -15.89 -2.23
C VAL A 97 -15.78 -14.92 -2.27
N TYR A 98 -15.51 -13.66 -1.99
CA TYR A 98 -16.52 -12.61 -1.90
C TYR A 98 -16.31 -11.56 -2.97
N ILE A 99 -17.40 -11.13 -3.61
CA ILE A 99 -17.39 -10.01 -4.56
C ILE A 99 -18.08 -8.82 -3.90
N LEU A 100 -17.34 -7.74 -3.77
CA LEU A 100 -17.84 -6.45 -3.30
C LEU A 100 -18.17 -5.57 -4.51
N ASP A 101 -19.42 -5.12 -4.64
CA ASP A 101 -19.81 -4.11 -5.64
C ASP A 101 -19.77 -2.72 -5.00
N MET A 102 -18.91 -1.85 -5.49
CA MET A 102 -18.78 -0.48 -5.01
C MET A 102 -19.82 0.47 -5.62
N GLY A 103 -20.66 -0.03 -6.54
CA GLY A 103 -21.75 0.74 -7.16
C GLY A 103 -21.32 1.65 -8.30
N GLN A 104 -20.06 1.97 -8.42
CA GLN A 104 -19.49 2.81 -9.47
C GLN A 104 -18.05 2.40 -9.79
N ASN A 105 -17.65 2.64 -11.04
CA ASN A 105 -16.23 2.53 -11.40
C ASN A 105 -15.47 3.74 -10.86
N MET A 106 -14.33 3.50 -10.24
CA MET A 106 -13.55 4.55 -9.57
C MET A 106 -12.05 4.22 -9.60
N VAL A 107 -11.25 5.19 -9.24
CA VAL A 107 -9.82 5.01 -8.91
C VAL A 107 -9.65 5.16 -7.41
N GLY A 108 -8.96 4.20 -6.78
CA GLY A 108 -8.75 4.21 -5.35
C GLY A 108 -8.11 2.93 -4.82
N TRP A 109 -8.31 2.68 -3.54
CA TRP A 109 -7.86 1.47 -2.85
C TRP A 109 -8.86 1.06 -1.79
N LEU A 110 -8.78 -0.18 -1.35
CA LEU A 110 -9.65 -0.69 -0.29
C LEU A 110 -9.02 -0.45 1.08
N ARG A 111 -9.81 0.11 2.01
CA ARG A 111 -9.53 0.09 3.45
C ARG A 111 -10.40 -0.97 4.10
N MET A 112 -9.79 -1.93 4.77
CA MET A 112 -10.50 -3.04 5.38
C MET A 112 -10.26 -3.14 6.88
N LYS A 113 -11.22 -3.77 7.57
CA LYS A 113 -11.09 -4.26 8.94
C LYS A 113 -11.30 -5.75 8.91
N VAL A 114 -10.37 -6.49 9.47
CA VAL A 114 -10.34 -7.95 9.43
C VAL A 114 -9.88 -8.53 10.75
N LYS A 115 -10.35 -9.73 11.04
CA LYS A 115 -9.90 -10.52 12.19
C LYS A 115 -9.67 -11.95 11.74
N GLY A 116 -8.52 -12.51 12.06
CA GLY A 116 -8.15 -13.88 11.74
C GLY A 116 -6.95 -14.33 12.56
N GLN A 117 -6.37 -15.44 12.16
CA GLN A 117 -5.17 -15.99 12.79
C GLN A 117 -3.90 -15.41 12.18
N SER A 118 -2.79 -15.47 12.90
CA SER A 118 -1.49 -15.08 12.36
C SER A 118 -1.12 -15.95 11.16
N GLY A 119 -0.80 -15.32 10.03
CA GLY A 119 -0.49 -15.98 8.79
C GLY A 119 -1.69 -16.19 7.85
N ASP A 120 -2.92 -15.96 8.31
CA ASP A 120 -4.07 -15.92 7.40
C ASP A 120 -3.82 -14.85 6.33
N THR A 121 -4.16 -15.17 5.09
CA THR A 121 -3.87 -14.31 3.94
C THR A 121 -5.17 -13.88 3.27
N LEU A 122 -5.35 -12.58 3.12
CA LEU A 122 -6.39 -11.99 2.31
C LEU A 122 -5.79 -11.51 0.99
N LYS A 123 -6.38 -11.94 -0.12
CA LYS A 123 -6.03 -11.46 -1.44
C LYS A 123 -7.20 -10.65 -1.99
N LEU A 124 -6.95 -9.41 -2.33
CA LEU A 124 -7.92 -8.48 -2.91
C LEU A 124 -7.59 -8.33 -4.39
N ARG A 125 -8.51 -8.69 -5.27
CA ARG A 125 -8.37 -8.52 -6.72
C ARG A 125 -9.36 -7.48 -7.21
N PHE A 126 -8.92 -6.57 -8.04
CA PHE A 126 -9.70 -5.42 -8.49
C PHE A 126 -10.09 -5.55 -9.96
N ALA A 127 -11.34 -5.26 -10.28
CA ALA A 127 -11.85 -5.32 -11.65
C ALA A 127 -12.94 -4.27 -11.89
N GLU A 128 -13.06 -3.84 -13.15
CA GLU A 128 -14.09 -2.89 -13.57
C GLU A 128 -15.40 -3.59 -13.93
N LEU A 129 -15.34 -4.84 -14.33
CA LEU A 129 -16.47 -5.62 -14.86
C LEU A 129 -16.53 -7.01 -14.23
N LEU A 130 -17.73 -7.60 -14.25
CA LEU A 130 -17.95 -9.01 -13.98
C LEU A 130 -18.16 -9.79 -15.28
N GLN A 131 -17.84 -11.08 -15.23
CA GLN A 131 -18.23 -12.06 -16.24
C GLN A 131 -19.71 -12.45 -16.08
N LYS A 132 -20.24 -13.23 -17.03
CA LYS A 132 -21.64 -13.69 -16.98
C LYS A 132 -21.94 -14.61 -15.80
N ASP A 133 -20.93 -15.31 -15.30
CA ASP A 133 -21.02 -16.20 -14.13
C ASP A 133 -20.86 -15.47 -12.79
N GLY A 134 -20.66 -14.15 -12.81
CA GLY A 134 -20.48 -13.32 -11.63
C GLY A 134 -19.04 -13.20 -11.13
N SER A 135 -18.08 -13.90 -11.71
CA SER A 135 -16.66 -13.73 -11.39
C SER A 135 -16.11 -12.43 -11.97
N ILE A 136 -14.99 -11.94 -11.42
CA ILE A 136 -14.36 -10.72 -11.93
C ILE A 136 -13.76 -10.94 -13.33
N TYR A 137 -13.88 -9.91 -14.19
CA TYR A 137 -13.27 -9.91 -15.52
C TYR A 137 -11.90 -9.23 -15.46
N THR A 138 -10.84 -9.97 -15.75
CA THR A 138 -9.44 -9.50 -15.65
C THR A 138 -8.67 -9.56 -16.97
N ALA A 139 -9.27 -10.04 -18.07
CA ALA A 139 -8.56 -10.15 -19.35
C ALA A 139 -8.13 -8.80 -19.93
N ASN A 140 -8.79 -7.70 -19.58
CA ASN A 140 -8.42 -6.34 -19.95
C ASN A 140 -7.15 -5.84 -19.25
N LEU A 141 -6.77 -6.45 -18.13
CA LEU A 141 -5.59 -6.06 -17.37
C LEU A 141 -4.26 -6.51 -18.02
N ARG A 142 -4.34 -7.40 -19.03
CA ARG A 142 -3.19 -7.99 -19.71
C ARG A 142 -2.29 -8.76 -18.74
N THR A 143 -1.10 -8.21 -18.42
CA THR A 143 -0.12 -8.80 -17.50
C THR A 143 -0.18 -8.22 -16.09
N ALA A 144 -0.95 -7.15 -15.87
CA ALA A 144 -1.10 -6.55 -14.54
C ALA A 144 -1.98 -7.45 -13.66
N HIS A 145 -1.56 -7.67 -12.42
CA HIS A 145 -2.33 -8.48 -11.47
C HIS A 145 -3.49 -7.70 -10.85
N SER A 146 -3.32 -6.38 -10.65
CA SER A 146 -4.29 -5.49 -9.99
C SER A 146 -4.83 -6.12 -8.70
N ALA A 147 -3.92 -6.47 -7.79
CA ALA A 147 -4.24 -7.25 -6.60
C ALA A 147 -3.40 -6.81 -5.41
N ASP A 148 -4.02 -6.68 -4.25
CA ASP A 148 -3.32 -6.46 -2.99
C ASP A 148 -3.38 -7.73 -2.14
N THR A 149 -2.32 -8.00 -1.40
CA THR A 149 -2.24 -9.15 -0.49
C THR A 149 -1.90 -8.66 0.91
N TYR A 150 -2.68 -9.08 1.89
CA TYR A 150 -2.45 -8.79 3.29
C TYR A 150 -2.33 -10.07 4.10
N ILE A 151 -1.21 -10.24 4.81
CA ILE A 151 -0.97 -11.37 5.71
C ILE A 151 -1.14 -10.88 7.15
N LEU A 152 -2.12 -11.46 7.86
CA LEU A 152 -2.49 -11.05 9.20
C LEU A 152 -1.39 -11.37 10.23
N LYS A 153 -1.21 -10.47 11.18
CA LYS A 153 -0.42 -10.75 12.40
C LYS A 153 -1.22 -11.53 13.44
N GLY A 154 -2.56 -11.45 13.37
CA GLY A 154 -3.48 -12.20 14.23
C GLY A 154 -3.74 -11.56 15.60
N ASN A 155 -4.62 -12.21 16.40
CA ASN A 155 -4.95 -11.91 17.79
C ASN A 155 -5.87 -10.71 18.04
N SER A 156 -6.14 -9.83 17.06
CA SER A 156 -7.00 -8.66 17.24
C SER A 156 -7.73 -8.31 15.95
N MET A 157 -8.60 -7.29 16.01
CA MET A 157 -9.10 -6.62 14.80
C MET A 157 -7.96 -5.80 14.19
N GLU A 158 -7.65 -6.07 12.94
CA GLU A 158 -6.64 -5.36 12.16
C GLU A 158 -7.31 -4.42 11.17
N GLU A 159 -6.76 -3.24 11.00
CA GLU A 159 -7.18 -2.28 9.98
C GLU A 159 -6.00 -2.03 9.06
N TRP A 160 -6.23 -2.18 7.74
CA TRP A 160 -5.19 -2.01 6.75
C TRP A 160 -5.72 -1.38 5.47
N GLN A 161 -4.85 -0.68 4.77
CA GLN A 161 -4.97 -0.21 3.40
C GLN A 161 -3.57 -0.15 2.77
N PRO A 162 -3.41 -0.32 1.46
CA PRO A 162 -2.12 -0.21 0.81
C PRO A 162 -1.57 1.23 0.93
N THR A 163 -0.24 1.36 0.85
CA THR A 163 0.44 2.63 1.06
C THR A 163 0.87 3.28 -0.24
N PHE A 164 1.31 2.49 -1.23
CA PHE A 164 1.97 3.02 -2.43
C PHE A 164 1.36 2.52 -3.74
N THR A 165 0.14 2.02 -3.72
CA THR A 165 -0.59 1.57 -4.91
C THR A 165 -2.01 2.10 -4.93
N TYR A 166 -2.66 2.00 -6.07
CA TYR A 166 -4.07 2.28 -6.31
C TYR A 166 -4.55 1.51 -7.54
N HIS A 167 -5.86 1.32 -7.67
CA HIS A 167 -6.47 0.53 -8.72
C HIS A 167 -7.64 1.26 -9.35
N GLY A 168 -7.95 0.93 -10.63
CA GLY A 168 -9.19 1.29 -11.28
C GLY A 168 -10.17 0.13 -11.14
N PHE A 169 -11.33 0.32 -10.51
CA PHE A 169 -12.25 -0.78 -10.23
C PHE A 169 -13.66 -0.32 -9.90
N ARG A 170 -14.62 -1.21 -10.09
CA ARG A 170 -15.93 -1.21 -9.46
C ARG A 170 -16.09 -2.39 -8.51
N PHE A 171 -15.48 -3.53 -8.84
CA PHE A 171 -15.61 -4.77 -8.08
C PHE A 171 -14.30 -5.15 -7.40
N VAL A 172 -14.41 -5.67 -6.19
CA VAL A 172 -13.29 -6.25 -5.44
C VAL A 172 -13.65 -7.68 -5.07
N GLU A 173 -12.76 -8.62 -5.41
CA GLU A 173 -12.86 -10.03 -5.01
C GLU A 173 -11.95 -10.31 -3.84
#